data_008240b4679de68051d935722bce01aa
#
_entry.id   008240b4679de68051d935722bce01aa
#
_cell.length_a   1.000
_cell.length_b   1.000
_cell.length_c   1.000
_cell.angle_alpha   90.00
_cell.angle_beta   90.00
_cell.angle_gamma   90.00
#
_symmetry.space_group_name_H-M   'P 1'
#
loop_
_entity.id
_entity.type
_entity.pdbx_description
1 polymer ?
#
loop_
_entity_poly.entity_id
_entity_poly.type
_entity_poly.pdbx_seq_one_letter_code
_entity_poly.pdbx_strand_id
1 'polypeptide(L)'
;MALMLSAMTYGASAAEFMKPNTEINNAGKHVVINIPQLRLFVYENGKLSKSWPIAVGKGRTQTPPGEYLIGVKAFNPTWHIPASIQKERASKGLPAVKTIPPGPKNPLGPVFVRFGDPKLGLGIHGTSAPSSVPSFASHGCVRLRSENALEFAKYIDKGSRVSVIYNESALNLDANNNLWLSAYKDPYNLKKMNPAAVKAQAQTLAQVRQLS
;
A
#
# COMPACT_ATOMS: atom_id res chain seq x y z
N MET A 1 -20.03 -21.06 22.71
CA MET A 1 -19.26 -20.83 21.48
C MET A 1 -17.95 -20.14 21.88
N ALA A 2 -16.86 -20.89 21.95
CA ALA A 2 -15.57 -20.38 22.43
C ALA A 2 -14.82 -19.72 21.28
N LEU A 3 -14.46 -18.44 21.44
CA LEU A 3 -13.55 -17.72 20.55
C LEU A 3 -12.12 -18.21 20.87
N MET A 4 -11.57 -19.06 20.01
CA MET A 4 -10.13 -19.39 20.11
C MET A 4 -9.32 -18.29 19.43
N LEU A 5 -8.63 -17.46 20.23
CA LEU A 5 -7.55 -16.59 19.76
C LEU A 5 -6.29 -17.46 19.61
N SER A 6 -6.00 -17.93 18.40
CA SER A 6 -4.71 -18.55 18.12
C SER A 6 -3.74 -17.48 17.63
N ALA A 7 -2.64 -17.31 18.34
CA ALA A 7 -1.49 -16.52 17.87
C ALA A 7 -0.89 -17.23 16.65
N MET A 8 -1.05 -16.65 15.46
CA MET A 8 -0.52 -17.20 14.20
C MET A 8 0.91 -16.72 13.97
N THR A 9 1.80 -17.68 13.73
CA THR A 9 3.12 -17.46 13.15
C THR A 9 2.97 -16.98 11.70
N TYR A 10 3.49 -15.79 11.39
CA TYR A 10 3.40 -15.17 10.07
C TYR A 10 4.28 -15.90 9.04
N GLY A 11 3.73 -16.95 8.41
CA GLY A 11 4.26 -17.58 7.21
C GLY A 11 3.60 -17.03 5.94
N ALA A 12 4.08 -17.39 4.74
CA ALA A 12 3.56 -16.97 3.44
C ALA A 12 2.03 -17.17 3.26
N SER A 13 1.43 -18.08 4.00
CA SER A 13 -0.01 -18.34 4.06
C SER A 13 -0.84 -17.17 4.62
N ALA A 14 -0.31 -16.38 5.58
CA ALA A 14 -1.06 -15.27 6.18
C ALA A 14 -1.26 -14.08 5.20
N ALA A 15 -0.43 -13.94 4.17
CA ALA A 15 -0.62 -12.92 3.13
C ALA A 15 -1.81 -13.24 2.22
N GLU A 16 -2.18 -14.51 2.10
CA GLU A 16 -3.31 -14.96 1.28
C GLU A 16 -4.66 -14.59 1.92
N PHE A 17 -4.76 -14.61 3.25
CA PHE A 17 -5.97 -14.25 3.98
C PHE A 17 -6.34 -12.76 3.92
N MET A 18 -5.41 -11.90 3.56
CA MET A 18 -5.60 -10.46 3.65
C MET A 18 -5.70 -9.80 2.27
N LYS A 19 -6.12 -10.55 1.25
CA LYS A 19 -6.33 -9.98 -0.10
C LYS A 19 -7.42 -8.93 -0.05
N PRO A 20 -7.19 -7.73 -0.59
CA PRO A 20 -8.24 -6.73 -0.70
C PRO A 20 -9.30 -7.17 -1.72
N ASN A 21 -10.56 -6.86 -1.44
CA ASN A 21 -11.65 -7.12 -2.37
C ASN A 21 -11.65 -6.04 -3.46
N THR A 22 -10.97 -6.33 -4.57
CA THR A 22 -10.89 -5.45 -5.73
C THR A 22 -10.68 -6.27 -6.99
N GLU A 23 -11.03 -5.70 -8.13
CA GLU A 23 -10.79 -6.30 -9.43
C GLU A 23 -9.28 -6.38 -9.71
N ILE A 24 -8.81 -7.55 -10.10
CA ILE A 24 -7.40 -7.80 -10.42
C ILE A 24 -7.26 -8.04 -11.93
N ASN A 25 -6.28 -7.38 -12.53
CA ASN A 25 -5.95 -7.62 -13.94
C ASN A 25 -5.39 -9.04 -14.13
N ASN A 26 -5.95 -9.78 -15.07
CA ASN A 26 -5.57 -11.15 -15.37
C ASN A 26 -4.34 -11.28 -16.30
N ALA A 27 -3.79 -10.15 -16.77
CA ALA A 27 -2.61 -10.13 -17.63
C ALA A 27 -1.55 -9.16 -17.10
N GLY A 28 -0.30 -9.59 -17.12
CA GLY A 28 0.84 -8.79 -16.65
C GLY A 28 0.84 -8.54 -15.16
N LYS A 29 1.55 -7.48 -14.74
CA LYS A 29 1.68 -7.12 -13.33
C LYS A 29 0.71 -6.01 -12.93
N HIS A 30 0.05 -6.20 -11.80
CA HIS A 30 -0.90 -5.25 -11.22
C HIS A 30 -0.54 -4.99 -9.75
N VAL A 31 -0.26 -3.75 -9.42
CA VAL A 31 0.00 -3.28 -8.06
C VAL A 31 -1.30 -2.83 -7.41
N VAL A 32 -1.64 -3.36 -6.26
CA VAL A 32 -2.79 -2.91 -5.47
C VAL A 32 -2.28 -2.36 -4.14
N ILE A 33 -2.62 -1.11 -3.85
CA ILE A 33 -2.28 -0.43 -2.60
C ILE A 33 -3.56 -0.20 -1.83
N ASN A 34 -3.75 -0.94 -0.72
CA ASN A 34 -4.89 -0.70 0.15
C ASN A 34 -4.47 0.20 1.32
N ILE A 35 -4.94 1.44 1.30
CA ILE A 35 -4.55 2.49 2.25
C ILE A 35 -4.91 2.11 3.70
N PRO A 36 -6.17 1.72 4.05
CA PRO A 36 -6.51 1.38 5.42
C PRO A 36 -5.74 0.17 5.97
N GLN A 37 -5.40 -0.78 5.10
CA GLN A 37 -4.66 -1.99 5.45
C GLN A 37 -3.16 -1.75 5.62
N LEU A 38 -2.63 -0.60 5.14
CA LEU A 38 -1.20 -0.30 5.11
C LEU A 38 -0.40 -1.39 4.36
N ARG A 39 -0.93 -1.85 3.23
CA ARG A 39 -0.31 -2.95 2.49
C ARG A 39 -0.32 -2.71 0.97
N LEU A 40 0.78 -3.08 0.35
CA LEU A 40 0.96 -3.14 -1.10
C LEU A 40 1.01 -4.60 -1.51
N PHE A 41 0.28 -4.93 -2.56
CA PHE A 41 0.24 -6.24 -3.18
C PHE A 41 0.71 -6.12 -4.63
N VAL A 42 1.39 -7.13 -5.13
CA VAL A 42 1.67 -7.28 -6.55
C VAL A 42 1.08 -8.60 -7.02
N TYR A 43 0.19 -8.50 -7.97
CA TYR A 43 -0.37 -9.64 -8.69
C TYR A 43 0.36 -9.78 -10.02
N GLU A 44 0.55 -11.00 -10.46
CA GLU A 44 1.08 -11.34 -11.77
C GLU A 44 0.15 -12.36 -12.43
N ASN A 45 -0.39 -11.98 -13.58
CA ASN A 45 -1.38 -12.79 -14.32
C ASN A 45 -2.55 -13.26 -13.43
N GLY A 46 -3.12 -12.33 -12.66
CA GLY A 46 -4.26 -12.55 -11.77
C GLY A 46 -3.93 -13.23 -10.43
N LYS A 47 -2.71 -13.73 -10.23
CA LYS A 47 -2.30 -14.42 -9.00
C LYS A 47 -1.46 -13.51 -8.11
N LEU A 48 -1.71 -13.55 -6.80
CA LEU A 48 -0.88 -12.83 -5.84
C LEU A 48 0.54 -13.39 -5.86
N SER A 49 1.50 -12.52 -6.15
CA SER A 49 2.92 -12.87 -6.24
C SER A 49 3.72 -12.36 -5.04
N LYS A 50 3.51 -11.09 -4.65
CA LYS A 50 4.26 -10.45 -3.56
C LYS A 50 3.37 -9.51 -2.76
N SER A 51 3.72 -9.30 -1.48
CA SER A 51 3.11 -8.24 -0.69
C SER A 51 4.04 -7.72 0.39
N TRP A 52 3.93 -6.42 0.71
CA TRP A 52 4.73 -5.77 1.74
C TRP A 52 3.91 -4.78 2.56
N PRO A 53 4.23 -4.61 3.85
CA PRO A 53 3.72 -3.49 4.62
C PRO A 53 4.26 -2.17 4.07
N ILE A 54 3.44 -1.12 4.14
CA ILE A 54 3.76 0.21 3.60
C ILE A 54 3.44 1.32 4.59
N ALA A 55 4.06 2.49 4.37
CA ALA A 55 3.53 3.72 4.91
C ALA A 55 2.94 4.57 3.77
N VAL A 56 1.84 5.25 4.07
CA VAL A 56 1.10 6.09 3.12
C VAL A 56 0.90 7.50 3.69
N GLY A 57 0.27 8.36 2.94
CA GLY A 57 -0.06 9.72 3.34
C GLY A 57 -0.83 9.78 4.66
N LYS A 58 -0.51 10.77 5.50
CA LYS A 58 -1.30 11.11 6.69
C LYS A 58 -2.57 11.89 6.30
N GLY A 59 -3.53 12.02 7.22
CA GLY A 59 -4.84 12.61 6.94
C GLY A 59 -4.84 13.95 6.21
N ARG A 60 -3.80 14.81 6.47
CA ARG A 60 -3.67 16.11 5.79
C ARG A 60 -2.99 16.06 4.43
N THR A 61 -2.28 14.98 4.13
CA THR A 61 -1.51 14.78 2.89
C THR A 61 -1.74 13.36 2.39
N GLN A 62 -2.99 13.09 2.01
CA GLN A 62 -3.47 11.75 1.68
C GLN A 62 -2.76 11.19 0.45
N THR A 63 -2.58 9.88 0.41
CA THR A 63 -2.32 9.16 -0.84
C THR A 63 -3.64 9.07 -1.58
N PRO A 64 -3.77 9.67 -2.79
CA PRO A 64 -5.06 9.73 -3.47
C PRO A 64 -5.45 8.36 -4.02
N PRO A 65 -6.65 7.84 -3.68
CA PRO A 65 -7.20 6.67 -4.35
C PRO A 65 -7.41 6.92 -5.84
N GLY A 66 -7.25 5.88 -6.66
CA GLY A 66 -7.42 5.96 -8.10
C GLY A 66 -6.63 4.90 -8.85
N GLU A 67 -6.72 4.98 -10.19
CA GLU A 67 -6.02 4.11 -11.11
C GLU A 67 -4.84 4.84 -11.75
N TYR A 68 -3.70 4.19 -11.78
CA TYR A 68 -2.44 4.76 -12.24
C TYR A 68 -1.62 3.73 -13.01
N LEU A 69 -0.51 4.19 -13.58
CA LEU A 69 0.49 3.34 -14.20
C LEU A 69 1.87 3.58 -13.59
N ILE A 70 2.68 2.53 -13.52
CA ILE A 70 4.09 2.63 -13.14
C ILE A 70 4.85 3.42 -14.22
N GLY A 71 5.55 4.46 -13.77
CA GLY A 71 6.38 5.31 -14.60
C GLY A 71 7.86 4.97 -14.53
N VAL A 72 8.68 6.04 -14.48
CA VAL A 72 10.14 5.92 -14.40
C VAL A 72 10.60 5.43 -13.03
N LYS A 73 11.73 4.72 -13.02
CA LYS A 73 12.45 4.27 -11.82
C LYS A 73 13.75 5.05 -11.71
N ALA A 74 14.02 5.61 -10.54
CA ALA A 74 15.28 6.29 -10.24
C ALA A 74 15.97 5.55 -9.10
N PHE A 75 17.16 5.01 -9.37
CA PHE A 75 18.02 4.40 -8.35
C PHE A 75 18.96 5.47 -7.80
N ASN A 76 19.20 5.42 -6.50
CA ASN A 76 19.99 6.42 -5.77
C ASN A 76 19.56 7.87 -6.13
N PRO A 77 18.26 8.22 -5.97
CA PRO A 77 17.76 9.50 -6.41
C PRO A 77 18.27 10.64 -5.50
N THR A 78 18.51 11.81 -6.08
CA THR A 78 18.51 13.06 -5.31
C THR A 78 17.07 13.42 -4.99
N TRP A 79 16.76 13.69 -3.73
CA TRP A 79 15.44 14.18 -3.35
C TRP A 79 15.35 15.69 -3.54
N HIS A 80 14.53 16.12 -4.47
CA HIS A 80 14.11 17.52 -4.61
C HIS A 80 12.93 17.76 -3.69
N ILE A 81 13.13 18.58 -2.64
CA ILE A 81 12.12 18.80 -1.60
C ILE A 81 10.95 19.60 -2.17
N PRO A 82 9.71 19.08 -2.17
CA PRO A 82 8.53 19.82 -2.65
C PRO A 82 8.32 21.14 -1.89
N ALA A 83 7.77 22.14 -2.57
CA ALA A 83 7.54 23.46 -1.99
C ALA A 83 6.65 23.42 -0.73
N SER A 84 5.66 22.51 -0.70
CA SER A 84 4.80 22.30 0.48
C SER A 84 5.59 21.84 1.70
N ILE A 85 6.54 20.92 1.51
CA ILE A 85 7.42 20.42 2.58
C ILE A 85 8.42 21.51 3.00
N GLN A 86 8.93 22.30 2.06
CA GLN A 86 9.79 23.43 2.38
C GLN A 86 9.06 24.46 3.27
N LYS A 87 7.78 24.78 2.96
CA LYS A 87 6.95 25.64 3.80
C LYS A 87 6.73 25.04 5.19
N GLU A 88 6.42 23.75 5.28
CA GLU A 88 6.28 23.05 6.57
C GLU A 88 7.57 23.11 7.40
N ARG A 89 8.73 22.96 6.76
CA ARG A 89 10.04 23.09 7.42
C ARG A 89 10.29 24.50 7.94
N ALA A 90 10.01 25.50 7.10
CA ALA A 90 10.15 26.91 7.46
C ALA A 90 9.25 27.29 8.65
N SER A 91 7.98 26.82 8.69
CA SER A 91 7.09 27.05 9.83
C SER A 91 7.56 26.44 11.15
N LYS A 92 8.50 25.47 11.08
CA LYS A 92 9.13 24.83 12.24
C LYS A 92 10.52 25.44 12.57
N GLY A 93 10.90 26.55 11.93
CA GLY A 93 12.22 27.17 12.10
C GLY A 93 13.39 26.34 11.59
N LEU A 94 13.16 25.35 10.73
CA LEU A 94 14.21 24.50 10.20
C LEU A 94 14.90 25.18 9.00
N PRO A 95 16.24 24.98 8.81
CA PRO A 95 16.98 25.56 7.70
C PRO A 95 16.37 25.24 6.34
N ALA A 96 16.46 26.19 5.42
CA ALA A 96 16.05 26.00 4.02
C ALA A 96 16.96 24.97 3.34
N VAL A 97 16.38 23.87 2.89
CA VAL A 97 17.06 22.82 2.14
C VAL A 97 16.23 22.51 0.90
N LYS A 98 16.82 22.65 -0.27
CA LYS A 98 16.13 22.40 -1.55
C LYS A 98 16.27 20.95 -2.02
N THR A 99 17.40 20.33 -1.71
CA THR A 99 17.71 18.97 -2.17
C THR A 99 18.45 18.18 -1.09
N ILE A 100 18.26 16.86 -1.10
CA ILE A 100 19.07 15.93 -0.32
C ILE A 100 19.69 14.93 -1.30
N PRO A 101 21.04 14.78 -1.31
CA PRO A 101 21.72 13.85 -2.20
C PRO A 101 21.41 12.39 -1.87
N PRO A 102 21.75 11.43 -2.75
CA PRO A 102 21.70 10.01 -2.43
C PRO A 102 22.47 9.68 -1.14
N GLY A 103 21.95 8.70 -0.40
CA GLY A 103 22.62 8.25 0.82
C GLY A 103 21.65 7.89 1.95
N PRO A 104 22.17 7.46 3.11
CA PRO A 104 21.37 6.92 4.21
C PRO A 104 20.42 7.95 4.85
N LYS A 105 20.69 9.24 4.69
CA LYS A 105 19.83 10.33 5.18
C LYS A 105 18.76 10.77 4.19
N ASN A 106 18.75 10.21 2.95
CA ASN A 106 17.75 10.56 1.94
C ASN A 106 16.41 9.89 2.27
N PRO A 107 15.33 10.66 2.48
CA PRO A 107 14.01 10.09 2.80
C PRO A 107 13.39 9.21 1.70
N LEU A 108 13.88 9.30 0.46
CA LEU A 108 13.45 8.42 -0.64
C LEU A 108 14.12 7.03 -0.57
N GLY A 109 15.16 6.88 0.26
CA GLY A 109 15.97 5.67 0.29
C GLY A 109 16.72 5.44 -1.03
N PRO A 110 17.06 4.16 -1.35
CA PRO A 110 17.90 3.83 -2.50
C PRO A 110 17.15 3.83 -3.84
N VAL A 111 15.82 3.95 -3.84
CA VAL A 111 15.03 3.90 -5.08
C VAL A 111 13.72 4.65 -4.94
N PHE A 112 13.31 5.28 -6.03
CA PHE A 112 12.00 5.91 -6.22
C PHE A 112 11.39 5.39 -7.52
N VAL A 113 10.21 4.80 -7.45
CA VAL A 113 9.41 4.31 -8.58
C VAL A 113 8.19 5.21 -8.70
N ARG A 114 8.13 6.02 -9.74
CA ARG A 114 6.99 6.91 -10.01
C ARG A 114 5.75 6.10 -10.36
N PHE A 115 4.59 6.57 -9.92
CA PHE A 115 3.30 6.14 -10.48
C PHE A 115 2.39 7.34 -10.71
N GLY A 116 1.53 7.23 -11.73
CA GLY A 116 0.64 8.30 -12.16
C GLY A 116 1.33 9.47 -12.87
N ASP A 117 0.58 10.58 -13.05
CA ASP A 117 1.08 11.79 -13.70
C ASP A 117 2.27 12.37 -12.92
N PRO A 118 3.37 12.74 -13.59
CA PRO A 118 4.51 13.41 -12.98
C PRO A 118 4.17 14.64 -12.12
N LYS A 119 3.13 15.38 -12.50
CA LYS A 119 2.66 16.56 -11.76
C LYS A 119 2.15 16.25 -10.36
N LEU A 120 1.68 15.02 -10.11
CA LEU A 120 1.22 14.58 -8.79
C LEU A 120 2.38 14.33 -7.82
N GLY A 121 3.60 14.14 -8.32
CA GLY A 121 4.77 13.85 -7.51
C GLY A 121 4.71 12.52 -6.75
N LEU A 122 3.79 11.62 -7.12
CA LEU A 122 3.58 10.34 -6.42
C LEU A 122 4.64 9.31 -6.79
N GLY A 123 5.02 8.50 -5.82
CA GLY A 123 5.95 7.40 -6.01
C GLY A 123 5.91 6.38 -4.90
N ILE A 124 6.44 5.19 -5.21
CA ILE A 124 6.73 4.10 -4.28
C ILE A 124 8.24 4.11 -4.08
N HIS A 125 8.71 4.24 -2.84
CA HIS A 125 10.12 4.47 -2.57
C HIS A 125 10.58 3.84 -1.24
N GLY A 126 11.89 3.77 -1.05
CA GLY A 126 12.51 3.37 0.21
C GLY A 126 12.37 4.42 1.31
N THR A 127 13.18 4.31 2.35
CA THR A 127 13.11 5.26 3.47
C THR A 127 14.42 5.31 4.26
N SER A 128 14.75 6.48 4.81
CA SER A 128 15.75 6.63 5.85
C SER A 128 15.21 6.40 7.27
N ALA A 129 13.89 6.15 7.40
CA ALA A 129 13.20 5.91 8.67
C ALA A 129 12.37 4.61 8.59
N PRO A 130 12.99 3.42 8.64
CA PRO A 130 12.31 2.12 8.44
C PRO A 130 11.26 1.83 9.51
N SER A 131 11.38 2.36 10.72
CA SER A 131 10.37 2.26 11.79
C SER A 131 9.05 2.96 11.46
N SER A 132 9.03 3.85 10.43
CA SER A 132 7.79 4.47 9.96
C SER A 132 6.92 3.55 9.08
N VAL A 133 7.36 2.31 8.84
CA VAL A 133 6.60 1.31 8.07
C VAL A 133 6.23 0.15 9.00
N PRO A 134 4.93 -0.16 9.17
CA PRO A 134 3.76 0.44 8.52
C PRO A 134 3.18 1.62 9.30
N SER A 135 2.76 2.71 8.62
CA SER A 135 2.03 3.81 9.26
C SER A 135 1.44 4.83 8.27
N PHE A 136 0.66 5.80 8.79
CA PHE A 136 0.17 6.97 8.05
C PHE A 136 1.11 8.16 8.30
N ALA A 137 2.26 8.21 7.61
CA ALA A 137 3.35 9.11 7.93
C ALA A 137 3.90 9.92 6.76
N SER A 138 3.56 9.59 5.51
CA SER A 138 4.11 10.27 4.34
C SER A 138 3.33 11.54 3.95
N HIS A 139 3.82 12.22 2.91
CA HIS A 139 3.16 13.37 2.27
C HIS A 139 2.49 12.96 0.95
N GLY A 140 1.92 11.75 0.89
CA GLY A 140 1.19 11.23 -0.26
C GLY A 140 1.90 10.09 -0.99
N CYS A 141 3.22 10.03 -0.98
CA CYS A 141 3.96 8.88 -1.53
C CYS A 141 3.77 7.61 -0.70
N VAL A 142 4.02 6.48 -1.32
CA VAL A 142 3.99 5.15 -0.68
C VAL A 142 5.40 4.77 -0.29
N ARG A 143 5.62 4.50 0.99
CA ARG A 143 6.92 4.18 1.54
C ARG A 143 7.02 2.69 1.85
N LEU A 144 8.07 2.06 1.37
CA LEU A 144 8.50 0.70 1.70
C LEU A 144 9.77 0.76 2.59
N ARG A 145 10.08 -0.31 3.31
CA ARG A 145 11.44 -0.50 3.80
C ARG A 145 12.38 -0.57 2.60
N SER A 146 13.61 -0.12 2.75
CA SER A 146 14.52 0.10 1.60
C SER A 146 14.85 -1.16 0.83
N GLU A 147 15.01 -2.29 1.52
CA GLU A 147 15.20 -3.61 0.91
C GLU A 147 14.00 -4.03 0.06
N ASN A 148 12.78 -3.84 0.58
CA ASN A 148 11.53 -4.15 -0.12
C ASN A 148 11.30 -3.22 -1.31
N ALA A 149 11.69 -1.94 -1.19
CA ALA A 149 11.60 -0.98 -2.29
C ALA A 149 12.54 -1.34 -3.45
N LEU A 150 13.75 -1.82 -3.16
CA LEU A 150 14.68 -2.33 -4.16
C LEU A 150 14.15 -3.59 -4.84
N GLU A 151 13.61 -4.53 -4.05
CA GLU A 151 12.98 -5.73 -4.58
C GLU A 151 11.79 -5.36 -5.48
N PHE A 152 10.87 -4.51 -5.01
CA PHE A 152 9.75 -4.01 -5.79
C PHE A 152 10.21 -3.35 -7.10
N ALA A 153 11.19 -2.45 -7.05
CA ALA A 153 11.68 -1.74 -8.22
C ALA A 153 12.31 -2.65 -9.28
N LYS A 154 12.97 -3.73 -8.85
CA LYS A 154 13.53 -4.74 -9.77
C LYS A 154 12.44 -5.62 -10.38
N TYR A 155 11.38 -5.88 -9.62
CA TYR A 155 10.32 -6.80 -10.01
C TYR A 155 9.25 -6.17 -10.91
N ILE A 156 8.83 -4.92 -10.62
CA ILE A 156 7.73 -4.27 -11.34
C ILE A 156 8.18 -3.72 -12.69
N ASP A 157 7.30 -3.72 -13.70
CA ASP A 157 7.57 -3.18 -15.02
C ASP A 157 6.98 -1.77 -15.18
N LYS A 158 7.63 -0.93 -16.01
CA LYS A 158 7.04 0.33 -16.46
C LYS A 158 5.75 0.03 -17.23
N GLY A 159 4.70 0.81 -16.97
CA GLY A 159 3.38 0.60 -17.56
C GLY A 159 2.49 -0.40 -16.80
N SER A 160 3.00 -1.10 -15.77
CA SER A 160 2.15 -1.92 -14.91
C SER A 160 1.05 -1.08 -14.27
N ARG A 161 -0.16 -1.65 -14.15
CA ARG A 161 -1.30 -1.00 -13.50
C ARG A 161 -1.07 -0.84 -12.00
N VAL A 162 -1.53 0.27 -11.45
CA VAL A 162 -1.53 0.55 -10.01
C VAL A 162 -2.92 0.99 -9.59
N SER A 163 -3.58 0.19 -8.76
CA SER A 163 -4.85 0.56 -8.12
C SER A 163 -4.57 0.99 -6.68
N VAL A 164 -4.81 2.25 -6.37
CA VAL A 164 -4.80 2.76 -5.00
C VAL A 164 -6.23 2.74 -4.50
N ILE A 165 -6.52 1.86 -3.55
CA ILE A 165 -7.87 1.61 -3.04
C ILE A 165 -8.00 1.98 -1.56
N TYR A 166 -9.25 2.14 -1.13
CA TYR A 166 -9.58 2.47 0.25
C TYR A 166 -10.66 1.50 0.77
N ASN A 167 -10.24 0.26 1.03
CA ASN A 167 -11.12 -0.77 1.56
C ASN A 167 -10.88 -0.94 3.06
N GLU A 168 -11.88 -0.56 3.87
CA GLU A 168 -11.85 -0.63 5.33
C GLU A 168 -12.16 -2.03 5.85
N SER A 169 -12.48 -2.96 4.97
CA SER A 169 -12.68 -4.37 5.29
C SER A 169 -12.26 -5.27 4.14
N ALA A 170 -11.94 -6.52 4.46
CA ALA A 170 -11.72 -7.59 3.50
C ALA A 170 -12.33 -8.89 4.02
N LEU A 171 -13.01 -9.62 3.13
CA LEU A 171 -13.55 -10.96 3.38
C LEU A 171 -12.77 -11.96 2.56
N ASN A 172 -12.25 -12.99 3.20
CA ASN A 172 -11.44 -14.02 2.57
C ASN A 172 -11.83 -15.40 3.11
N LEU A 173 -11.71 -16.43 2.26
CA LEU A 173 -11.75 -17.83 2.69
C LEU A 173 -10.30 -18.33 2.87
N ASP A 174 -10.07 -19.09 3.92
CA ASP A 174 -8.79 -19.80 4.10
C ASP A 174 -8.77 -21.14 3.34
N ALA A 175 -7.65 -21.84 3.38
CA ALA A 175 -7.50 -23.15 2.75
C ALA A 175 -8.45 -24.23 3.32
N ASN A 176 -9.01 -24.00 4.52
CA ASN A 176 -9.99 -24.85 5.16
C ASN A 176 -11.43 -24.34 4.96
N ASN A 177 -11.64 -23.40 4.03
CA ASN A 177 -12.91 -22.75 3.77
C ASN A 177 -13.50 -21.99 4.98
N ASN A 178 -12.69 -21.57 5.96
CA ASN A 178 -13.18 -20.67 6.99
C ASN A 178 -13.26 -19.25 6.47
N LEU A 179 -14.37 -18.57 6.77
CA LEU A 179 -14.58 -17.18 6.38
C LEU A 179 -13.93 -16.24 7.41
N TRP A 180 -13.04 -15.36 6.92
CA TRP A 180 -12.35 -14.36 7.70
C TRP A 180 -12.78 -12.96 7.30
N LEU A 181 -13.16 -12.16 8.29
CA LEU A 181 -13.39 -10.72 8.15
C LEU A 181 -12.22 -9.96 8.79
N SER A 182 -11.53 -9.17 7.97
CA SER A 182 -10.55 -8.18 8.45
C SER A 182 -11.18 -6.79 8.38
N ALA A 183 -11.08 -6.04 9.47
CA ALA A 183 -11.53 -4.66 9.54
C ALA A 183 -10.34 -3.74 9.85
N TYR A 184 -10.27 -2.61 9.15
CA TYR A 184 -9.18 -1.65 9.25
C TYR A 184 -9.69 -0.30 9.75
N LYS A 185 -8.79 0.51 10.32
CA LYS A 185 -9.12 1.88 10.72
C LYS A 185 -9.45 2.73 9.49
N ASP A 186 -10.24 3.77 9.68
CA ASP A 186 -10.53 4.82 8.70
C ASP A 186 -9.62 6.05 8.93
N PRO A 187 -8.36 6.04 8.45
CA PRO A 187 -7.39 7.09 8.75
C PRO A 187 -7.70 8.42 8.07
N TYR A 188 -8.52 8.41 7.03
CA TYR A 188 -8.90 9.61 6.28
C TYR A 188 -10.31 10.08 6.58
N ASN A 189 -11.02 9.40 7.51
CA ASN A 189 -12.39 9.69 7.92
C ASN A 189 -13.37 9.73 6.73
N LEU A 190 -13.20 8.79 5.78
CA LEU A 190 -14.03 8.73 4.57
C LEU A 190 -15.36 8.01 4.79
N LYS A 191 -15.50 7.26 5.90
CA LYS A 191 -16.72 6.55 6.32
C LYS A 191 -17.29 5.67 5.20
N LYS A 192 -16.43 4.97 4.48
CA LYS A 192 -16.81 4.12 3.33
C LYS A 192 -17.23 2.71 3.72
N MET A 193 -16.99 2.29 4.97
CA MET A 193 -17.44 0.99 5.42
C MET A 193 -18.97 0.90 5.38
N ASN A 194 -19.48 -0.09 4.65
CA ASN A 194 -20.89 -0.39 4.59
C ASN A 194 -21.15 -1.78 5.20
N PRO A 195 -21.63 -1.86 6.46
CA PRO A 195 -21.87 -3.16 7.11
C PRO A 195 -22.86 -4.05 6.38
N ALA A 196 -23.86 -3.48 5.71
CA ALA A 196 -24.83 -4.25 4.92
C ALA A 196 -24.17 -4.89 3.69
N ALA A 197 -23.29 -4.17 2.98
CA ALA A 197 -22.53 -4.72 1.86
C ALA A 197 -21.56 -5.82 2.31
N VAL A 198 -20.89 -5.63 3.45
CA VAL A 198 -20.01 -6.66 4.05
C VAL A 198 -20.81 -7.91 4.40
N LYS A 199 -22.00 -7.76 5.00
CA LYS A 199 -22.89 -8.88 5.32
C LYS A 199 -23.34 -9.61 4.06
N ALA A 200 -23.79 -8.90 3.02
CA ALA A 200 -24.21 -9.48 1.75
C ALA A 200 -23.07 -10.27 1.09
N GLN A 201 -21.86 -9.73 1.07
CA GLN A 201 -20.68 -10.41 0.54
C GLN A 201 -20.33 -11.67 1.34
N ALA A 202 -20.44 -11.61 2.67
CA ALA A 202 -20.25 -12.79 3.53
C ALA A 202 -21.26 -13.89 3.24
N GLN A 203 -22.54 -13.54 3.01
CA GLN A 203 -23.59 -14.48 2.64
C GLN A 203 -23.30 -15.14 1.29
N THR A 204 -22.88 -14.37 0.28
CA THR A 204 -22.50 -14.89 -1.04
C THR A 204 -21.35 -15.91 -0.92
N LEU A 205 -20.30 -15.58 -0.17
CA LEU A 205 -19.18 -16.48 0.04
C LEU A 205 -19.59 -17.76 0.80
N ALA A 206 -20.50 -17.64 1.77
CA ALA A 206 -21.04 -18.79 2.49
C ALA A 206 -21.87 -19.71 1.59
N GLN A 207 -22.62 -19.18 0.63
CA GLN A 207 -23.37 -19.96 -0.36
C GLN A 207 -22.43 -20.71 -1.32
N VAL A 208 -21.38 -20.06 -1.82
CA VAL A 208 -20.35 -20.71 -2.65
C VAL A 208 -19.71 -21.89 -1.92
N ARG A 209 -19.49 -21.75 -0.61
CA ARG A 209 -18.97 -22.82 0.26
C ARG A 209 -19.90 -24.04 0.36
N GLN A 210 -21.21 -23.87 0.30
CA GLN A 210 -22.18 -24.97 0.37
C GLN A 210 -22.31 -25.74 -0.97
N LEU A 211 -21.83 -25.16 -2.06
CA LEU A 211 -21.87 -25.73 -3.40
C LEU A 211 -20.57 -26.41 -3.82
N SER A 212 -19.52 -26.31 -3.02
CA SER A 212 -18.19 -26.91 -3.22
C SER A 212 -17.95 -28.06 -2.23
#